data_bc148b38ba4f3e1d87cb7096b7e02071
#
_entry.id   bc148b38ba4f3e1d87cb7096b7e02071
#
_cell.length_a   1.000
_cell.length_b   1.000
_cell.length_c   1.000
_cell.angle_alpha   90.00
_cell.angle_beta   90.00
_cell.angle_gamma   90.00
#
_symmetry.space_group_name_H-M   'P 1'
#
loop_
_entity.id
_entity.type
_entity.pdbx_description
1 polymer ?
#
loop_
_entity_poly.entity_id
_entity_poly.type
_entity_poly.pdbx_seq_one_letter_code
_entity_poly.pdbx_strand_id
1 'polypeptide(L)'
;MGDILIVDDEKDIRELISEILIDEGFSTRLASNSAECLKQVSNAPPGLLILDIWLKDSHMDGIDILKKVKVDYPQVPVVIISGHGNIEIAVSAIKQGAYDFI
;
A
#
# COMPACT_ATOMS: atom_id res chain seq x y z
N MET A 1 -16.81 -7.52 4.08
CA MET A 1 -15.90 -6.70 3.30
C MET A 1 -14.58 -6.58 4.03
N GLY A 2 -13.46 -6.69 3.33
CA GLY A 2 -12.15 -6.66 3.94
C GLY A 2 -11.76 -5.29 4.46
N ASP A 3 -10.71 -5.26 5.24
CA ASP A 3 -10.15 -4.03 5.76
C ASP A 3 -9.15 -3.42 4.75
N ILE A 4 -8.69 -2.21 5.07
CA ILE A 4 -7.73 -1.48 4.25
C ILE A 4 -6.41 -1.41 5.01
N LEU A 5 -5.35 -1.93 4.40
CA LEU A 5 -4.00 -1.82 4.94
C LEU A 5 -3.31 -0.62 4.33
N ILE A 6 -2.84 0.28 5.18
CA ILE A 6 -2.19 1.53 4.77
C ILE A 6 -0.71 1.41 5.09
N VAL A 7 0.14 1.55 4.07
CA VAL A 7 1.59 1.42 4.20
C VAL A 7 2.24 2.74 3.82
N ASP A 8 2.78 3.42 4.81
CA ASP A 8 3.46 4.71 4.63
C ASP A 8 4.48 4.86 5.75
N ASP A 9 5.68 5.35 5.44
CA ASP A 9 6.73 5.54 6.44
C ASP A 9 6.51 6.79 7.29
N GLU A 10 5.67 7.72 6.83
CA GLU A 10 5.34 8.92 7.60
C GLU A 10 4.11 8.68 8.47
N LYS A 11 4.32 8.73 9.78
CA LYS A 11 3.27 8.46 10.76
C LYS A 11 2.06 9.37 10.56
N ASP A 12 2.29 10.66 10.36
CA ASP A 12 1.20 11.64 10.25
C ASP A 12 0.33 11.36 9.02
N ILE A 13 0.94 11.02 7.90
CA ILE A 13 0.22 10.69 6.66
C ILE A 13 -0.57 9.40 6.85
N ARG A 14 0.08 8.38 7.42
CA ARG A 14 -0.55 7.08 7.68
C ARG A 14 -1.79 7.24 8.56
N GLU A 15 -1.66 8.00 9.65
CA GLU A 15 -2.77 8.23 10.56
C GLU A 15 -3.87 9.07 9.93
N LEU A 16 -3.52 10.09 9.15
CA LEU A 16 -4.50 10.93 8.46
C LEU A 16 -5.35 10.10 7.48
N ILE A 17 -4.72 9.28 6.67
CA ILE A 17 -5.44 8.41 5.73
C ILE A 17 -6.37 7.47 6.51
N SER A 18 -5.86 6.88 7.59
CA SER A 18 -6.65 5.98 8.42
C SER A 18 -7.88 6.68 9.00
N GLU A 19 -7.72 7.88 9.53
CA GLU A 19 -8.84 8.63 10.11
C GLU A 19 -9.92 8.93 9.07
N ILE A 20 -9.53 9.33 7.88
CA ILE A 20 -10.46 9.61 6.79
C ILE A 20 -11.25 8.35 6.45
N LEU A 21 -10.57 7.22 6.35
CA LEU A 21 -11.22 5.96 5.98
C LEU A 21 -12.13 5.45 7.10
N ILE A 22 -11.72 5.58 8.34
CA ILE A 22 -12.55 5.19 9.49
C ILE A 22 -13.83 6.05 9.52
N ASP A 23 -13.72 7.34 9.25
CA ASP A 23 -14.88 8.23 9.20
C ASP A 23 -15.86 7.82 8.11
N GLU A 24 -15.38 7.21 7.03
CA GLU A 24 -16.22 6.70 5.94
C GLU A 24 -16.75 5.28 6.21
N GLY A 25 -16.44 4.70 7.36
CA GLY A 25 -16.99 3.40 7.76
C GLY A 25 -16.09 2.21 7.48
N PHE A 26 -14.83 2.43 7.08
CA PHE A 26 -13.90 1.34 6.81
C PHE A 26 -13.10 0.96 8.04
N SER A 27 -12.68 -0.30 8.10
CA SER A 27 -11.69 -0.76 9.07
C SER A 27 -10.29 -0.61 8.46
N THR A 28 -9.31 -0.21 9.27
CA THR A 28 -7.96 0.01 8.78
C THR A 28 -6.92 -0.76 9.60
N ARG A 29 -5.81 -1.08 8.93
CA ARG A 29 -4.58 -1.55 9.57
C ARG A 29 -3.44 -0.68 9.05
N LEU A 30 -2.37 -0.57 9.84
CA LEU A 30 -1.26 0.32 9.51
C LEU A 30 0.06 -0.46 9.47
N ALA A 31 0.93 -0.08 8.53
CA ALA A 31 2.29 -0.59 8.45
C ALA A 31 3.23 0.56 8.09
N SER A 32 4.41 0.58 8.67
CA SER A 32 5.38 1.67 8.46
C SER A 32 6.51 1.29 7.51
N ASN A 33 6.64 0.02 7.15
CA ASN A 33 7.72 -0.45 6.28
C ASN A 33 7.31 -1.74 5.57
N SER A 34 8.20 -2.22 4.70
CA SER A 34 7.94 -3.42 3.90
C SER A 34 7.74 -4.67 4.74
N ALA A 35 8.54 -4.84 5.79
CA ALA A 35 8.46 -6.03 6.64
C ALA A 35 7.10 -6.10 7.35
N GLU A 36 6.65 -5.00 7.91
CA GLU A 36 5.33 -4.94 8.54
C GLU A 36 4.21 -5.17 7.54
N CYS A 37 4.33 -4.58 6.35
CA CYS A 37 3.35 -4.75 5.28
C CYS A 37 3.19 -6.22 4.90
N LEU A 38 4.29 -6.87 4.57
CA LEU A 38 4.27 -8.26 4.11
C LEU A 38 3.80 -9.20 5.21
N LYS A 39 4.18 -8.93 6.45
CA LYS A 39 3.71 -9.72 7.58
C LYS A 39 2.19 -9.62 7.74
N GLN A 40 1.64 -8.43 7.66
CA GLN A 40 0.21 -8.23 7.81
C GLN A 40 -0.60 -8.83 6.65
N VAL A 41 -0.10 -8.69 5.43
CA VAL A 41 -0.74 -9.31 4.25
C VAL A 41 -0.74 -10.83 4.38
N SER A 42 0.36 -11.40 4.85
CA SER A 42 0.49 -12.84 5.05
C SER A 42 -0.46 -13.36 6.14
N ASN A 43 -0.60 -12.62 7.24
CA ASN A 43 -1.50 -13.01 8.33
C ASN A 43 -2.97 -12.98 7.91
N ALA A 44 -3.36 -11.92 7.20
CA ALA A 44 -4.72 -11.76 6.71
C ALA A 44 -4.70 -10.80 5.52
N PRO A 45 -4.88 -11.31 4.29
CA PRO A 45 -4.89 -10.45 3.12
C PRO A 45 -5.96 -9.36 3.25
N PRO A 46 -5.61 -8.08 3.03
CA PRO A 46 -6.57 -6.99 3.15
C PRO A 46 -7.52 -6.95 1.95
N GLY A 47 -8.65 -6.26 2.13
CA GLY A 47 -9.55 -5.98 1.00
C GLY A 47 -8.99 -4.94 0.04
N LEU A 48 -8.09 -4.09 0.52
CA LEU A 48 -7.40 -3.08 -0.28
C LEU A 48 -6.07 -2.76 0.38
N LEU A 49 -5.03 -2.59 -0.43
CA LEU A 49 -3.72 -2.14 0.04
C LEU A 49 -3.45 -0.75 -0.53
N ILE A 50 -3.25 0.22 0.35
CA ILE A 50 -2.80 1.56 -0.02
C ILE A 50 -1.31 1.63 0.30
N LEU A 51 -0.49 1.88 -0.68
CA LEU A 51 0.95 1.69 -0.60
C LEU A 51 1.69 2.93 -1.08
N ASP A 52 2.50 3.53 -0.19
CA ASP A 52 3.41 4.59 -0.57
C ASP A 52 4.57 3.98 -1.36
N ILE A 53 4.90 4.62 -2.47
CA ILE A 53 5.98 4.12 -3.34
C ILE A 53 7.37 4.40 -2.74
N TRP A 54 7.49 5.45 -1.92
CA TRP A 54 8.77 5.87 -1.34
C TRP A 54 8.83 5.49 0.14
N LEU A 55 9.20 4.25 0.43
CA LEU A 55 9.34 3.78 1.81
C LEU A 55 10.80 3.90 2.25
N LYS A 56 11.07 4.87 3.12
CA LYS A 56 12.38 5.04 3.72
C LYS A 56 12.64 3.91 4.72
N ASP A 57 13.90 3.60 4.92
CA ASP A 57 14.36 2.61 5.90
C ASP A 57 13.70 1.24 5.71
N SER A 58 13.38 0.91 4.48
CA SER A 58 12.75 -0.34 4.12
C SER A 58 13.66 -1.13 3.17
N HIS A 59 13.66 -2.46 3.31
CA HIS A 59 14.43 -3.32 2.41
C HIS A 59 13.88 -3.31 0.98
N MET A 60 12.61 -3.00 0.85
CA MET A 60 11.91 -2.99 -0.43
C MET A 60 11.21 -1.67 -0.59
N ASP A 61 11.22 -1.10 -1.78
CA ASP A 61 10.40 0.06 -2.08
C ASP A 61 8.96 -0.37 -2.42
N GLY A 62 8.10 0.63 -2.70
CA GLY A 62 6.70 0.35 -2.97
C GLY A 62 6.48 -0.51 -4.21
N ILE A 63 7.30 -0.37 -5.24
CA ILE A 63 7.18 -1.19 -6.46
C ILE A 63 7.53 -2.64 -6.17
N ASP A 64 8.58 -2.90 -5.39
CA ASP A 64 8.97 -4.26 -5.04
C ASP A 64 7.89 -4.94 -4.20
N ILE A 65 7.28 -4.22 -3.26
CA ILE A 65 6.18 -4.73 -2.47
C ILE A 65 4.99 -5.05 -3.37
N LEU A 66 4.66 -4.17 -4.29
CA LEU A 66 3.57 -4.37 -5.25
C LEU A 66 3.77 -5.66 -6.04
N LYS A 67 4.98 -5.88 -6.58
CA LYS A 67 5.30 -7.10 -7.33
C LYS A 67 5.07 -8.33 -6.49
N LYS A 68 5.58 -8.32 -5.26
CA LYS A 68 5.46 -9.49 -4.38
C LYS A 68 4.02 -9.77 -4.01
N VAL A 69 3.26 -8.74 -3.66
CA VAL A 69 1.85 -8.91 -3.30
C VAL A 69 1.04 -9.43 -4.49
N LYS A 70 1.29 -8.92 -5.69
CA LYS A 70 0.54 -9.38 -6.88
C LYS A 70 0.90 -10.81 -7.27
N VAL A 71 2.10 -11.29 -6.96
CA VAL A 71 2.48 -12.69 -7.18
C VAL A 71 1.80 -13.61 -6.16
N ASP A 72 1.90 -13.26 -4.88
CA ASP A 72 1.45 -14.12 -3.79
C ASP A 72 -0.06 -13.98 -3.50
N TYR A 73 -0.62 -12.78 -3.72
CA TYR A 73 -2.01 -12.44 -3.40
C TYR A 73 -2.63 -11.65 -4.56
N PRO A 74 -2.80 -12.25 -5.73
CA PRO A 74 -3.22 -11.53 -6.94
C PRO A 74 -4.61 -10.90 -6.84
N GLN A 75 -5.43 -11.35 -5.92
CA GLN A 75 -6.78 -10.81 -5.73
C GLN A 75 -6.80 -9.52 -4.91
N VAL A 76 -5.70 -9.17 -4.22
CA VAL A 76 -5.65 -7.96 -3.41
C VAL A 76 -5.44 -6.75 -4.31
N PRO A 77 -6.40 -5.81 -4.41
CA PRO A 77 -6.17 -4.59 -5.17
C PRO A 77 -5.19 -3.67 -4.44
N VAL A 78 -4.30 -3.06 -5.20
CA VAL A 78 -3.25 -2.19 -4.66
C VAL A 78 -3.38 -0.81 -5.30
N VAL A 79 -3.51 0.22 -4.47
CA VAL A 79 -3.48 1.62 -4.90
C VAL A 79 -2.16 2.21 -4.45
N ILE A 80 -1.43 2.80 -5.39
CA ILE A 80 -0.14 3.43 -5.11
C ILE A 80 -0.33 4.91 -4.86
N ILE A 81 0.26 5.40 -3.78
CA ILE A 81 0.34 6.83 -3.49
C ILE A 81 1.77 7.29 -3.71
N SER A 82 1.94 8.40 -4.43
CA SER A 82 3.26 8.95 -4.68
C SER A 82 3.23 10.47 -4.57
N GLY A 83 3.73 11.00 -3.47
CA GLY A 83 3.85 12.44 -3.29
C GLY A 83 4.90 13.08 -4.21
N HIS A 84 5.82 12.26 -4.75
CA HIS A 84 6.89 12.71 -5.63
C HIS A 84 6.93 11.90 -6.92
N GLY A 85 5.79 11.31 -7.28
CA GLY A 85 5.70 10.45 -8.44
C GLY A 85 5.91 11.20 -9.74
N ASN A 86 6.44 10.50 -10.73
CA ASN A 86 6.46 10.96 -12.09
C ASN A 86 5.69 9.97 -12.96
N ILE A 87 5.48 10.35 -14.21
CA ILE A 87 4.68 9.53 -15.13
C ILE A 87 5.32 8.17 -15.35
N GLU A 88 6.66 8.11 -15.40
CA GLU A 88 7.35 6.84 -15.61
C GLU A 88 7.10 5.86 -14.47
N ILE A 89 7.13 6.35 -13.23
CA ILE A 89 6.85 5.51 -12.05
C ILE A 89 5.39 5.07 -12.06
N ALA A 90 4.46 5.96 -12.39
CA ALA A 90 3.04 5.63 -12.49
C ALA A 90 2.79 4.53 -13.52
N VAL A 91 3.38 4.65 -14.70
CA VAL A 91 3.25 3.64 -15.76
C VAL A 91 3.84 2.31 -15.29
N SER A 92 5.00 2.34 -14.64
CA SER A 92 5.63 1.14 -14.12
C SER A 92 4.72 0.44 -13.10
N ALA A 93 4.13 1.20 -12.17
CA ALA A 93 3.23 0.64 -11.16
C ALA A 93 2.02 -0.04 -11.80
N ILE A 94 1.39 0.60 -12.76
CA ILE A 94 0.24 0.02 -13.46
C ILE A 94 0.65 -1.27 -14.19
N LYS A 95 1.80 -1.26 -14.86
CA LYS A 95 2.32 -2.46 -15.55
C LYS A 95 2.61 -3.61 -14.58
N GLN A 96 2.98 -3.30 -13.33
CA GLN A 96 3.24 -4.31 -12.30
C GLN A 96 1.96 -4.78 -11.62
N GLY A 97 0.81 -4.28 -12.01
CA GLY A 97 -0.48 -4.76 -11.52
C GLY A 97 -1.17 -3.85 -10.51
N ALA A 98 -0.72 -2.62 -10.32
CA ALA A 98 -1.44 -1.68 -9.46
C ALA A 98 -2.82 -1.40 -10.04
N TYR A 99 -3.82 -1.32 -9.16
CA TYR A 99 -5.19 -1.01 -9.54
C TYR A 99 -5.31 0.46 -9.96
N ASP A 100 -4.64 1.33 -9.22
CA ASP A 100 -4.68 2.76 -9.48
C ASP A 100 -3.42 3.42 -8.89
N PHE A 101 -3.23 4.68 -9.23
CA PHE A 101 -2.08 5.47 -8.84
C PHE A 101 -2.54 6.89 -8.53
N ILE A 102 -2.19 7.38 -7.37
CA ILE A 102 -2.61 8.72 -6.93
C ILE A 102 -1.41 9.65 -6.74
#